data_ed1c16b8b73c72a9c0e87fa175fef0ff
#
_entry.id   ed1c16b8b73c72a9c0e87fa175fef0ff
#
_cell.length_a   1.000
_cell.length_b   1.000
_cell.length_c   1.000
_cell.angle_alpha   90.00
_cell.angle_beta   90.00
_cell.angle_gamma   90.00
#
_symmetry.space_group_name_H-M   'P 1'
#
loop_
_entity.id
_entity.type
_entity.pdbx_description
1 polymer ?
#
loop_
_entity_poly.entity_id
_entity_poly.type
_entity_poly.pdbx_seq_one_letter_code
_entity_poly.pdbx_strand_id
1 'polypeptide(L)'
;YYSAEVIARDDISKRLSDRRMYRQNRRSRKTRYRKPRFNNRKNKKKGWLPPSLEQKVAVQVNEIDHLHHYFPIETIILEVAEFDIQKIKNPDISGIEYQQGTLQGYNIRNYLLEKHGRKCFYCGKTVSKFEVEHMLPKSRGGSNRIDNLTLSCHECNQKKDTLTAEEFIKQTLPAKKAAAKLKQLPNEKRLFKYMAHMNATRWTLYNAIKEKYPNVKMTYGYITKYKRIKAGLPKAHHIDAKCITGFATVPSIDQTVVKVKMRRHNRQLHRAMFSKGHIRKAASLPTVVFGFQLYDHVLFDNHHYYIKGRRNSGIFALVSVEGLKNEERTYKKLTLLAHTNAYLTNRYV
;
A
#
# COMPACT_ATOMS: atom_id res chain seq x y z
N TYR A 1 -12.66 1.04 -23.66
CA TYR A 1 -11.62 1.10 -22.62
C TYR A 1 -12.28 1.31 -21.24
N TYR A 2 -12.02 0.42 -20.29
CA TYR A 2 -12.47 0.55 -18.91
C TYR A 2 -11.28 0.88 -18.02
N SER A 3 -11.40 1.90 -17.21
CA SER A 3 -10.37 2.33 -16.24
C SER A 3 -10.93 2.35 -14.83
N ALA A 4 -10.22 1.73 -13.91
CA ALA A 4 -10.60 1.74 -12.50
C ALA A 4 -9.37 1.87 -11.59
N GLU A 5 -9.52 2.64 -10.51
CA GLU A 5 -8.56 2.71 -9.41
C GLU A 5 -9.12 1.96 -8.20
N VAL A 6 -8.42 0.93 -7.75
CA VAL A 6 -8.87 0.09 -6.64
C VAL A 6 -8.07 0.38 -5.39
N ILE A 7 -8.72 1.00 -4.41
CA ILE A 7 -8.11 1.37 -3.14
C ILE A 7 -8.33 0.27 -2.11
N ALA A 8 -7.24 -0.40 -1.73
CA ALA A 8 -7.25 -1.40 -0.67
C ALA A 8 -7.38 -0.75 0.71
N ARG A 9 -7.85 -1.52 1.70
CA ARG A 9 -8.01 -1.04 3.08
C ARG A 9 -6.68 -0.66 3.73
N ASP A 10 -6.63 0.48 4.38
CA ASP A 10 -5.49 1.01 5.15
C ASP A 10 -5.65 0.81 6.68
N ASP A 11 -6.89 0.58 7.15
CA ASP A 11 -7.24 0.49 8.57
C ASP A 11 -6.80 -0.80 9.29
N ILE A 12 -6.29 -1.81 8.56
CA ILE A 12 -6.00 -3.14 9.10
C ILE A 12 -4.92 -3.09 10.18
N SER A 13 -3.82 -2.37 9.92
CA SER A 13 -2.71 -2.26 10.88
C SER A 13 -3.15 -1.57 12.18
N LYS A 14 -3.94 -0.50 12.07
CA LYS A 14 -4.53 0.20 13.21
C LYS A 14 -5.41 -0.73 14.04
N ARG A 15 -6.33 -1.45 13.39
CA ARG A 15 -7.22 -2.41 14.06
C ARG A 15 -6.50 -3.56 14.75
N LEU A 16 -5.40 -4.04 14.17
CA LEU A 16 -4.56 -5.06 14.80
C LEU A 16 -3.84 -4.54 16.04
N SER A 17 -3.38 -3.29 16.00
CA SER A 17 -2.79 -2.58 17.13
C SER A 17 -3.82 -2.39 18.27
N ASP A 18 -5.02 -1.91 17.95
CA ASP A 18 -6.11 -1.75 18.91
C ASP A 18 -6.47 -3.09 19.58
N ARG A 19 -6.58 -4.16 18.79
CA ARG A 19 -6.82 -5.51 19.32
C ARG A 19 -5.71 -5.99 20.24
N ARG A 20 -4.46 -5.64 19.94
CA ARG A 20 -3.31 -5.94 20.81
C ARG A 20 -3.42 -5.20 22.14
N MET A 21 -3.72 -3.92 22.10
CA MET A 21 -3.93 -3.07 23.28
C MET A 21 -5.07 -3.63 24.16
N TYR A 22 -6.23 -3.94 23.57
CA TYR A 22 -7.36 -4.50 24.36
C TYR A 22 -7.05 -5.87 24.95
N ARG A 23 -6.26 -6.73 24.26
CA ARG A 23 -5.79 -8.00 24.84
C ARG A 23 -4.84 -7.77 26.00
N GLN A 24 -3.94 -6.79 25.89
CA GLN A 24 -3.01 -6.43 26.96
C GLN A 24 -3.77 -5.90 28.19
N ASN A 25 -4.71 -4.99 28.01
CA ASN A 25 -5.55 -4.46 29.09
C ASN A 25 -6.37 -5.55 29.80
N ARG A 26 -6.90 -6.52 29.03
CA ARG A 26 -7.62 -7.67 29.65
C ARG A 26 -6.72 -8.59 30.47
N ARG A 27 -5.45 -8.72 30.10
CA ARG A 27 -4.47 -9.52 30.87
C ARG A 27 -4.03 -8.84 32.16
N SER A 28 -3.96 -7.52 32.17
CA SER A 28 -3.57 -6.75 33.36
C SER A 28 -4.66 -6.63 34.41
N ARG A 29 -5.89 -7.08 34.14
CA ARG A 29 -6.97 -7.11 35.12
C ARG A 29 -6.69 -8.16 36.18
N LYS A 30 -6.92 -7.81 37.46
CA LYS A 30 -6.68 -8.68 38.63
C LYS A 30 -7.58 -9.93 38.67
N THR A 31 -8.69 -9.97 37.94
CA THR A 31 -9.71 -11.03 38.04
C THR A 31 -9.32 -12.35 37.39
N ARG A 32 -8.48 -12.38 36.35
CA ARG A 32 -8.00 -13.62 35.73
C ARG A 32 -6.77 -13.35 34.88
N TYR A 33 -5.60 -13.76 35.34
CA TYR A 33 -4.38 -13.69 34.57
C TYR A 33 -4.27 -14.85 33.58
N ARG A 34 -3.99 -14.55 32.30
CA ARG A 34 -3.64 -15.55 31.29
C ARG A 34 -2.27 -15.19 30.71
N LYS A 35 -1.34 -16.14 30.77
CA LYS A 35 -0.01 -15.96 30.17
C LYS A 35 -0.12 -15.59 28.68
N PRO A 36 0.71 -14.65 28.18
CA PRO A 36 0.78 -14.36 26.77
C PRO A 36 1.23 -15.60 25.98
N ARG A 37 0.54 -15.94 24.92
CA ARG A 37 0.92 -17.05 24.03
C ARG A 37 1.94 -16.56 22.99
N PHE A 38 3.20 -16.44 23.36
CA PHE A 38 4.27 -15.96 22.46
C PHE A 38 4.65 -17.00 21.41
N ASN A 39 4.52 -18.28 21.72
CA ASN A 39 4.97 -19.39 20.88
C ASN A 39 4.10 -19.63 19.63
N ASN A 40 2.86 -19.10 19.56
CA ASN A 40 2.02 -19.22 18.37
C ASN A 40 2.58 -18.53 17.12
N ARG A 41 3.71 -17.81 17.24
CA ARG A 41 4.37 -17.13 16.11
C ARG A 41 5.48 -17.97 15.48
N LYS A 42 5.95 -19.04 16.13
CA LYS A 42 7.02 -19.91 15.61
C LYS A 42 6.56 -20.76 14.42
N ASN A 43 5.27 -21.09 14.36
CA ASN A 43 4.69 -22.00 13.35
C ASN A 43 4.06 -21.24 12.17
N LYS A 44 4.65 -20.13 11.73
CA LYS A 44 4.19 -19.49 10.51
C LYS A 44 4.58 -20.34 9.30
N LYS A 45 3.59 -20.63 8.45
CA LYS A 45 3.82 -21.33 7.19
C LYS A 45 4.81 -20.55 6.32
N LYS A 46 5.62 -21.23 5.52
CA LYS A 46 6.47 -20.61 4.49
C LYS A 46 5.56 -19.75 3.59
N GLY A 47 5.99 -18.53 3.27
CA GLY A 47 5.18 -17.59 2.49
C GLY A 47 4.10 -16.82 3.28
N TRP A 48 4.04 -16.93 4.61
CA TRP A 48 3.08 -16.17 5.41
C TRP A 48 3.27 -14.65 5.24
N LEU A 49 2.18 -13.97 4.88
CA LEU A 49 2.11 -12.52 4.83
C LEU A 49 1.42 -11.92 6.06
N PRO A 50 1.80 -10.71 6.49
CA PRO A 50 0.99 -9.93 7.43
C PRO A 50 -0.42 -9.71 6.86
N PRO A 51 -1.48 -9.75 7.71
CA PRO A 51 -2.86 -9.61 7.23
C PRO A 51 -3.15 -8.33 6.43
N SER A 52 -2.39 -7.25 6.65
CA SER A 52 -2.49 -6.02 5.87
C SER A 52 -1.98 -6.17 4.44
N LEU A 53 -0.95 -7.00 4.23
CA LEU A 53 -0.41 -7.28 2.90
C LEU A 53 -1.22 -8.36 2.19
N GLU A 54 -1.60 -9.40 2.91
CA GLU A 54 -2.49 -10.45 2.40
C GLU A 54 -3.79 -9.85 1.84
N GLN A 55 -4.40 -8.90 2.57
CA GLN A 55 -5.59 -8.21 2.11
C GLN A 55 -5.35 -7.40 0.83
N LYS A 56 -4.21 -6.74 0.68
CA LYS A 56 -3.86 -6.00 -0.54
C LYS A 56 -3.75 -6.92 -1.76
N VAL A 57 -3.10 -8.07 -1.60
CA VAL A 57 -3.03 -9.10 -2.65
C VAL A 57 -4.41 -9.62 -2.99
N ALA A 58 -5.19 -10.01 -1.97
CA ALA A 58 -6.53 -10.56 -2.17
C ALA A 58 -7.49 -9.58 -2.88
N VAL A 59 -7.39 -8.28 -2.60
CA VAL A 59 -8.23 -7.28 -3.30
C VAL A 59 -7.90 -7.24 -4.78
N GLN A 60 -6.63 -7.28 -5.16
CA GLN A 60 -6.21 -7.24 -6.56
C GLN A 60 -6.60 -8.54 -7.29
N VAL A 61 -6.35 -9.70 -6.68
CA VAL A 61 -6.74 -11.00 -7.28
C VAL A 61 -8.25 -11.07 -7.47
N ASN A 62 -9.04 -10.69 -6.45
CA ASN A 62 -10.49 -10.71 -6.54
C ASN A 62 -11.04 -9.74 -7.60
N GLU A 63 -10.38 -8.60 -7.81
CA GLU A 63 -10.79 -7.67 -8.85
C GLU A 63 -10.50 -8.22 -10.25
N ILE A 64 -9.36 -8.89 -10.43
CA ILE A 64 -9.03 -9.59 -11.68
C ILE A 64 -10.03 -10.72 -11.94
N ASP A 65 -10.31 -11.55 -10.92
CA ASP A 65 -11.31 -12.62 -11.02
C ASP A 65 -12.69 -12.07 -11.41
N HIS A 66 -13.07 -10.91 -10.82
CA HIS A 66 -14.34 -10.23 -11.13
C HIS A 66 -14.38 -9.73 -12.58
N LEU A 67 -13.30 -9.12 -13.07
CA LEU A 67 -13.23 -8.65 -14.45
C LEU A 67 -13.25 -9.81 -15.45
N HIS A 68 -12.59 -10.92 -15.16
CA HIS A 68 -12.63 -12.14 -15.99
C HIS A 68 -14.03 -12.74 -16.12
N HIS A 69 -14.90 -12.52 -15.13
CA HIS A 69 -16.29 -12.98 -15.19
C HIS A 69 -17.09 -12.25 -16.25
N TYR A 70 -16.77 -10.98 -16.50
CA TYR A 70 -17.54 -10.14 -17.44
C TYR A 70 -16.87 -9.92 -18.78
N PHE A 71 -15.54 -10.07 -18.84
CA PHE A 71 -14.75 -9.77 -20.03
C PHE A 71 -13.84 -10.94 -20.43
N PRO A 72 -13.72 -11.26 -21.73
CA PRO A 72 -12.79 -12.25 -22.22
C PRO A 72 -11.36 -11.69 -22.18
N ILE A 73 -10.72 -11.74 -21.01
CA ILE A 73 -9.36 -11.23 -20.82
C ILE A 73 -8.35 -12.28 -21.22
N GLU A 74 -7.59 -12.03 -22.28
CA GLU A 74 -6.57 -12.95 -22.79
C GLU A 74 -5.23 -12.80 -22.06
N THR A 75 -4.81 -11.58 -21.78
CA THR A 75 -3.49 -11.30 -21.19
C THR A 75 -3.60 -10.36 -20.00
N ILE A 76 -2.92 -10.70 -18.91
CA ILE A 76 -2.79 -9.85 -17.72
C ILE A 76 -1.38 -9.28 -17.69
N ILE A 77 -1.22 -7.97 -17.60
CA ILE A 77 0.08 -7.31 -17.52
C ILE A 77 0.21 -6.64 -16.15
N LEU A 78 1.22 -7.05 -15.38
CA LEU A 78 1.51 -6.51 -14.06
C LEU A 78 2.69 -5.57 -14.10
N GLU A 79 2.52 -4.34 -13.63
CA GLU A 79 3.66 -3.47 -13.35
C GLU A 79 4.30 -3.85 -12.02
N VAL A 80 5.60 -4.12 -12.06
CA VAL A 80 6.41 -4.44 -10.89
C VAL A 80 7.44 -3.35 -10.64
N ALA A 81 7.78 -3.12 -9.36
CA ALA A 81 8.78 -2.11 -9.04
C ALA A 81 10.17 -2.52 -9.55
N GLU A 82 10.99 -1.55 -9.92
CA GLU A 82 12.29 -1.71 -10.58
C GLU A 82 13.32 -2.58 -9.84
N PHE A 83 13.13 -2.80 -8.53
CA PHE A 83 14.18 -3.34 -7.66
C PHE A 83 14.52 -4.82 -7.84
N ASP A 84 13.77 -5.57 -8.64
CA ASP A 84 13.96 -7.02 -8.79
C ASP A 84 14.10 -7.51 -10.24
N ILE A 85 14.62 -6.70 -11.13
CA ILE A 85 14.88 -7.12 -12.51
C ILE A 85 15.76 -8.37 -12.55
N GLN A 86 16.69 -8.49 -11.62
CA GLN A 86 17.59 -9.65 -11.53
C GLN A 86 16.83 -10.92 -11.14
N LYS A 87 15.93 -10.86 -10.15
CA LYS A 87 15.12 -12.01 -9.73
C LYS A 87 14.08 -12.41 -10.76
N ILE A 88 13.64 -11.48 -11.60
CA ILE A 88 12.73 -11.78 -12.71
C ILE A 88 13.44 -12.52 -13.83
N LYS A 89 14.71 -12.18 -14.11
CA LYS A 89 15.56 -12.89 -15.08
C LYS A 89 16.04 -14.24 -14.56
N ASN A 90 16.29 -14.31 -13.25
CA ASN A 90 16.73 -15.52 -12.56
C ASN A 90 15.95 -15.66 -11.24
N PRO A 91 14.88 -16.46 -11.17
CA PRO A 91 14.05 -16.64 -9.96
C PRO A 91 14.83 -17.18 -8.77
N ASP A 92 15.92 -17.90 -8.99
CA ASP A 92 16.73 -18.57 -7.97
C ASP A 92 17.85 -17.68 -7.42
N ILE A 93 18.00 -16.46 -7.95
CA ILE A 93 19.04 -15.52 -7.52
C ILE A 93 18.94 -15.22 -6.03
N SER A 94 20.02 -15.40 -5.27
CA SER A 94 20.06 -15.20 -3.83
C SER A 94 21.42 -14.60 -3.37
N GLY A 95 21.40 -13.88 -2.25
CA GLY A 95 22.61 -13.42 -1.57
C GLY A 95 23.56 -12.57 -2.42
N ILE A 96 24.78 -13.04 -2.62
CA ILE A 96 25.88 -12.34 -3.28
C ILE A 96 25.61 -12.07 -4.77
N GLU A 97 24.87 -12.94 -5.45
CA GLU A 97 24.54 -12.78 -6.86
C GLU A 97 23.71 -11.54 -7.17
N TYR A 98 22.90 -11.07 -6.19
CA TYR A 98 22.21 -9.78 -6.27
C TYR A 98 23.13 -8.58 -6.36
N GLN A 99 24.38 -8.73 -5.93
CA GLN A 99 25.34 -7.62 -5.84
C GLN A 99 26.15 -7.42 -7.14
N GLN A 100 26.10 -8.36 -8.07
CA GLN A 100 26.97 -8.38 -9.26
C GLN A 100 26.30 -7.98 -10.59
N GLY A 101 25.02 -7.59 -10.57
CA GLY A 101 24.28 -7.28 -11.80
C GLY A 101 24.57 -5.90 -12.38
N THR A 102 24.84 -5.82 -13.67
CA THR A 102 25.12 -4.61 -14.46
C THR A 102 24.01 -3.55 -14.47
N LEU A 103 22.76 -3.93 -14.20
CA LEU A 103 21.59 -3.03 -14.13
C LEU A 103 21.37 -2.40 -12.75
N GLN A 104 22.07 -2.89 -11.74
CA GLN A 104 21.88 -2.46 -10.36
C GLN A 104 22.26 -0.98 -10.15
N GLY A 105 23.35 -0.51 -10.75
CA GLY A 105 23.78 0.88 -10.63
C GLY A 105 22.82 1.89 -11.27
N TYR A 106 22.24 1.55 -12.41
CA TYR A 106 21.31 2.42 -13.13
C TYR A 106 19.98 2.61 -12.37
N ASN A 107 19.42 1.52 -11.90
CA ASN A 107 18.13 1.54 -11.20
C ASN A 107 18.24 2.22 -9.83
N ILE A 108 19.32 1.97 -9.09
CA ILE A 108 19.61 2.61 -7.81
C ILE A 108 19.74 4.12 -7.98
N ARG A 109 20.49 4.56 -8.98
CA ARG A 109 20.69 5.98 -9.26
C ARG A 109 19.37 6.69 -9.59
N ASN A 110 18.56 6.12 -10.46
CA ASN A 110 17.27 6.68 -10.80
C ASN A 110 16.31 6.75 -9.59
N TYR A 111 16.29 5.71 -8.79
CA TYR A 111 15.55 5.73 -7.52
C TYR A 111 16.00 6.87 -6.60
N LEU A 112 17.31 7.02 -6.42
CA LEU A 112 17.87 8.08 -5.57
C LEU A 112 17.59 9.48 -6.15
N LEU A 113 17.61 9.66 -7.47
CA LEU A 113 17.23 10.91 -8.14
C LEU A 113 15.77 11.28 -7.83
N GLU A 114 14.85 10.35 -7.93
CA GLU A 114 13.43 10.55 -7.59
C GLU A 114 13.26 10.79 -6.08
N LYS A 115 13.89 9.96 -5.25
CA LYS A 115 13.80 10.05 -3.78
C LYS A 115 14.25 11.41 -3.25
N HIS A 116 15.32 11.98 -3.81
CA HIS A 116 15.90 13.24 -3.37
C HIS A 116 15.47 14.45 -4.21
N GLY A 117 14.49 14.27 -5.12
CA GLY A 117 13.99 15.36 -5.98
C GLY A 117 15.09 16.01 -6.81
N ARG A 118 16.07 15.20 -7.29
CA ARG A 118 17.24 15.65 -8.04
C ARG A 118 18.07 16.73 -7.35
N LYS A 119 18.23 16.60 -6.02
CA LYS A 119 19.05 17.48 -5.18
C LYS A 119 20.06 16.68 -4.41
N CYS A 120 21.26 17.25 -4.22
CA CYS A 120 22.27 16.64 -3.36
C CYS A 120 21.72 16.48 -1.94
N PHE A 121 21.87 15.29 -1.36
CA PHE A 121 21.41 15.02 0.00
C PHE A 121 22.07 15.93 1.03
N TYR A 122 23.35 16.24 0.88
CA TYR A 122 24.11 17.03 1.85
C TYR A 122 23.91 18.54 1.71
N CYS A 123 24.19 19.13 0.54
CA CYS A 123 24.13 20.57 0.34
C CYS A 123 22.79 21.08 -0.24
N GLY A 124 21.95 20.21 -0.76
CA GLY A 124 20.66 20.59 -1.37
C GLY A 124 20.74 21.20 -2.77
N LYS A 125 21.94 21.39 -3.33
CA LYS A 125 22.15 21.95 -4.68
C LYS A 125 21.66 20.97 -5.76
N THR A 126 21.12 21.51 -6.85
CA THR A 126 20.87 20.78 -8.09
C THR A 126 22.12 20.89 -8.97
N VAL A 127 22.59 19.77 -9.49
CA VAL A 127 23.77 19.69 -10.38
C VAL A 127 23.43 18.82 -11.59
N SER A 128 24.18 18.99 -12.67
CA SER A 128 24.00 18.23 -13.92
C SER A 128 24.30 16.72 -13.73
N LYS A 129 25.29 16.40 -12.90
CA LYS A 129 25.72 15.02 -12.65
C LYS A 129 25.78 14.74 -11.16
N PHE A 130 25.04 13.74 -10.73
CA PHE A 130 25.05 13.24 -9.35
C PHE A 130 25.80 11.92 -9.26
N GLU A 131 26.31 11.61 -8.07
CA GLU A 131 26.96 10.37 -7.72
C GLU A 131 26.15 9.62 -6.67
N VAL A 132 26.23 8.29 -6.75
CA VAL A 132 25.66 7.41 -5.71
C VAL A 132 26.73 7.24 -4.66
N GLU A 133 26.42 7.67 -3.45
CA GLU A 133 27.37 7.76 -2.35
C GLU A 133 26.92 6.89 -1.19
N HIS A 134 27.88 6.27 -0.47
CA HIS A 134 27.63 5.42 0.68
C HIS A 134 27.58 6.25 1.96
N MET A 135 26.44 6.25 2.67
CA MET A 135 26.31 6.96 3.95
C MET A 135 27.26 6.42 5.02
N LEU A 136 27.39 5.10 5.14
CA LEU A 136 28.48 4.41 5.80
C LEU A 136 29.46 3.92 4.72
N PRO A 137 30.70 4.44 4.66
CA PRO A 137 31.69 4.07 3.64
C PRO A 137 31.98 2.57 3.61
N LYS A 138 32.31 2.05 2.42
CA LYS A 138 32.72 0.64 2.28
C LYS A 138 33.96 0.29 3.13
N SER A 139 34.90 1.22 3.24
CA SER A 139 36.08 1.07 4.08
C SER A 139 35.77 0.87 5.57
N ARG A 140 34.58 1.30 6.00
CA ARG A 140 34.07 1.14 7.37
C ARG A 140 32.96 0.06 7.48
N GLY A 141 32.90 -0.87 6.51
CA GLY A 141 31.92 -1.96 6.52
C GLY A 141 30.54 -1.62 5.91
N GLY A 142 30.43 -0.49 5.20
CA GLY A 142 29.20 -0.09 4.53
C GLY A 142 28.83 -1.02 3.38
N SER A 143 27.54 -1.34 3.27
CA SER A 143 27.00 -2.23 2.23
C SER A 143 26.46 -1.44 1.02
N ASN A 144 26.31 -2.13 -0.13
CA ASN A 144 25.63 -1.56 -1.31
C ASN A 144 24.10 -1.54 -1.21
N ARG A 145 23.57 -1.69 -0.01
CA ARG A 145 22.14 -1.64 0.20
C ARG A 145 21.60 -0.23 -0.01
N ILE A 146 20.39 -0.14 -0.57
CA ILE A 146 19.74 1.14 -0.90
C ILE A 146 19.54 2.08 0.31
N ASP A 147 19.47 1.52 1.52
CA ASP A 147 19.38 2.25 2.77
C ASP A 147 20.72 2.88 3.18
N ASN A 148 21.83 2.32 2.70
CA ASN A 148 23.17 2.89 2.89
C ASN A 148 23.58 3.81 1.73
N LEU A 149 22.74 4.00 0.71
CA LEU A 149 23.05 4.80 -0.47
C LEU A 149 22.25 6.10 -0.49
N THR A 150 22.92 7.16 -0.94
CA THR A 150 22.31 8.48 -1.11
C THR A 150 22.79 9.15 -2.38
N LEU A 151 22.16 10.28 -2.74
CA LEU A 151 22.53 11.09 -3.89
C LEU A 151 23.43 12.23 -3.44
N SER A 152 24.61 12.33 -4.01
CA SER A 152 25.60 13.37 -3.69
C SER A 152 26.04 14.11 -4.96
N CYS A 153 26.36 15.39 -4.85
CA CYS A 153 27.19 16.09 -5.85
C CYS A 153 28.65 15.71 -5.66
N HIS A 154 29.46 15.88 -6.70
CA HIS A 154 30.87 15.54 -6.70
C HIS A 154 31.65 16.18 -5.54
N GLU A 155 31.46 17.49 -5.32
CA GLU A 155 32.10 18.21 -4.21
C GLU A 155 31.81 17.63 -2.82
N CYS A 156 30.54 17.33 -2.55
CA CYS A 156 30.14 16.75 -1.27
C CYS A 156 30.66 15.32 -1.11
N ASN A 157 30.70 14.56 -2.20
CA ASN A 157 31.21 13.19 -2.19
C ASN A 157 32.71 13.17 -1.87
N GLN A 158 33.49 14.01 -2.53
CA GLN A 158 34.92 14.14 -2.27
C GLN A 158 35.22 14.64 -0.84
N LYS A 159 34.51 15.69 -0.38
CA LYS A 159 34.70 16.21 0.98
C LYS A 159 34.30 15.24 2.07
N LYS A 160 33.35 14.38 1.81
CA LYS A 160 32.91 13.35 2.76
C LYS A 160 33.89 12.20 2.84
N ASP A 161 34.43 11.77 1.72
CA ASP A 161 35.40 10.67 1.61
C ASP A 161 35.07 9.48 2.52
N THR A 162 35.95 9.18 3.50
CA THR A 162 35.81 8.06 4.45
C THR A 162 34.97 8.38 5.69
N LEU A 163 34.42 9.60 5.80
CA LEU A 163 33.51 9.97 6.88
C LEU A 163 32.14 9.28 6.72
N THR A 164 31.49 9.01 7.85
CA THR A 164 30.07 8.64 7.82
C THR A 164 29.21 9.85 7.47
N ALA A 165 27.99 9.63 6.94
CA ALA A 165 27.05 10.71 6.65
C ALA A 165 26.77 11.57 7.90
N GLU A 166 26.70 10.94 9.08
CA GLU A 166 26.48 11.62 10.35
C GLU A 166 27.64 12.54 10.72
N GLU A 167 28.90 12.03 10.64
CA GLU A 167 30.11 12.80 10.91
C GLU A 167 30.22 13.99 9.95
N PHE A 168 30.03 13.76 8.65
CA PHE A 168 30.10 14.79 7.63
C PHE A 168 29.04 15.89 7.83
N ILE A 169 27.80 15.52 8.14
CA ILE A 169 26.72 16.49 8.42
C ILE A 169 27.06 17.34 9.65
N LYS A 170 27.59 16.74 10.72
CA LYS A 170 28.00 17.46 11.95
C LYS A 170 29.15 18.43 11.72
N GLN A 171 30.08 18.07 10.82
CA GLN A 171 31.24 18.91 10.52
C GLN A 171 30.96 20.06 9.57
N THR A 172 30.01 19.86 8.62
CA THR A 172 29.81 20.79 7.49
C THR A 172 28.60 21.70 7.64
N LEU A 173 27.62 21.34 8.46
CA LEU A 173 26.39 22.11 8.60
C LEU A 173 26.25 22.76 9.99
N PRO A 174 25.67 23.98 10.06
CA PRO A 174 25.30 24.61 11.32
C PRO A 174 24.37 23.71 12.15
N ALA A 175 24.48 23.76 13.48
CA ALA A 175 23.82 22.82 14.41
C ALA A 175 22.30 22.61 14.11
N LYS A 176 21.55 23.70 13.82
CA LYS A 176 20.11 23.62 13.52
C LYS A 176 19.83 22.88 12.21
N LYS A 177 20.63 23.14 11.16
CA LYS A 177 20.52 22.44 9.87
C LYS A 177 21.02 21.00 9.97
N ALA A 178 22.08 20.75 10.72
CA ALA A 178 22.61 19.42 10.99
C ALA A 178 21.55 18.55 11.69
N ALA A 179 20.91 19.03 12.76
CA ALA A 179 19.86 18.31 13.46
C ALA A 179 18.67 17.93 12.55
N ALA A 180 18.24 18.85 11.67
CA ALA A 180 17.19 18.57 10.69
C ALA A 180 17.61 17.51 9.67
N LYS A 181 18.88 17.53 9.22
CA LYS A 181 19.43 16.56 8.26
C LYS A 181 19.64 15.18 8.89
N LEU A 182 20.11 15.12 10.12
CA LEU A 182 20.27 13.86 10.86
C LEU A 182 18.93 13.12 11.03
N LYS A 183 17.83 13.83 11.23
CA LYS A 183 16.48 13.24 11.26
C LYS A 183 16.05 12.62 9.92
N GLN A 184 16.66 13.05 8.82
CA GLN A 184 16.39 12.51 7.48
C GLN A 184 17.25 11.29 7.16
N LEU A 185 18.28 10.99 7.96
CA LEU A 185 19.04 9.76 7.80
C LEU A 185 18.12 8.56 7.96
N PRO A 186 18.25 7.54 7.13
CA PRO A 186 17.40 6.38 7.18
C PRO A 186 17.51 5.69 8.53
N ASN A 187 16.39 5.48 9.18
CA ASN A 187 16.33 4.56 10.28
C ASN A 187 16.31 3.15 9.67
N GLU A 188 17.43 2.45 9.70
CA GLU A 188 17.66 1.13 9.07
C GLU A 188 16.47 0.16 9.23
N LYS A 189 15.92 0.08 10.44
CA LYS A 189 14.78 -0.82 10.73
C LYS A 189 13.51 -0.49 9.96
N ARG A 190 13.30 0.76 9.54
CA ARG A 190 12.09 1.18 8.83
C ARG A 190 12.15 0.88 7.33
N LEU A 191 13.29 1.13 6.70
CA LEU A 191 13.49 0.93 5.25
C LEU A 191 13.44 -0.54 4.87
N PHE A 192 14.10 -1.41 5.61
CA PHE A 192 14.04 -2.86 5.39
C PHE A 192 12.63 -3.41 5.46
N LYS A 193 11.82 -2.90 6.39
CA LYS A 193 10.45 -3.36 6.54
C LYS A 193 9.61 -3.06 5.29
N TYR A 194 9.73 -1.88 4.72
CA TYR A 194 8.95 -1.49 3.53
C TYR A 194 9.43 -2.23 2.27
N MET A 195 10.72 -2.36 2.06
CA MET A 195 11.26 -3.09 0.91
C MET A 195 10.91 -4.57 0.97
N ALA A 196 11.10 -5.22 2.11
CA ALA A 196 10.69 -6.62 2.29
C ALA A 196 9.17 -6.81 2.12
N HIS A 197 8.36 -5.84 2.56
CA HIS A 197 6.91 -5.87 2.37
C HIS A 197 6.52 -5.73 0.89
N MET A 198 7.14 -4.80 0.17
CA MET A 198 6.86 -4.62 -1.27
C MET A 198 7.24 -5.86 -2.06
N ASN A 199 8.44 -6.40 -1.82
CA ASN A 199 8.92 -7.60 -2.50
C ASN A 199 8.00 -8.81 -2.21
N ALA A 200 7.68 -9.05 -0.94
CA ALA A 200 6.81 -10.16 -0.57
C ALA A 200 5.41 -10.01 -1.19
N THR A 201 4.83 -8.81 -1.15
CA THR A 201 3.49 -8.55 -1.71
C THR A 201 3.45 -8.76 -3.20
N ARG A 202 4.43 -8.25 -3.94
CA ARG A 202 4.52 -8.31 -5.38
C ARG A 202 4.65 -9.74 -5.89
N TRP A 203 5.59 -10.52 -5.31
CA TRP A 203 5.78 -11.91 -5.71
C TRP A 203 4.60 -12.79 -5.35
N THR A 204 3.99 -12.56 -4.18
CA THR A 204 2.76 -13.26 -3.80
C THR A 204 1.62 -12.95 -4.77
N LEU A 205 1.48 -11.68 -5.18
CA LEU A 205 0.49 -11.29 -6.18
C LEU A 205 0.74 -11.96 -7.53
N TYR A 206 1.96 -11.86 -8.03
CA TYR A 206 2.34 -12.47 -9.31
C TYR A 206 2.10 -13.98 -9.33
N ASN A 207 2.56 -14.69 -8.29
CA ASN A 207 2.39 -16.14 -8.19
C ASN A 207 0.91 -16.52 -8.10
N ALA A 208 0.11 -15.79 -7.29
CA ALA A 208 -1.32 -16.05 -7.15
C ALA A 208 -2.10 -15.84 -8.45
N ILE A 209 -1.70 -14.86 -9.28
CA ILE A 209 -2.33 -14.62 -10.58
C ILE A 209 -1.86 -15.65 -11.59
N LYS A 210 -0.56 -15.96 -11.63
CA LYS A 210 0.02 -16.95 -12.56
C LYS A 210 -0.52 -18.36 -12.34
N GLU A 211 -0.82 -18.72 -11.08
CA GLU A 211 -1.44 -20.00 -10.75
C GLU A 211 -2.84 -20.15 -11.36
N LYS A 212 -3.60 -19.05 -11.45
CA LYS A 212 -4.98 -19.04 -11.97
C LYS A 212 -5.05 -18.80 -13.48
N TYR A 213 -4.16 -17.97 -14.01
CA TYR A 213 -4.22 -17.47 -15.38
C TYR A 213 -2.90 -17.78 -16.14
N PRO A 214 -2.96 -18.40 -17.33
CA PRO A 214 -1.75 -18.82 -18.04
C PRO A 214 -0.94 -17.65 -18.62
N ASN A 215 -1.62 -16.61 -19.10
CA ASN A 215 -1.00 -15.51 -19.84
C ASN A 215 -0.76 -14.29 -18.97
N VAL A 216 0.25 -14.35 -18.08
CA VAL A 216 0.65 -13.22 -17.21
C VAL A 216 1.99 -12.69 -17.65
N LYS A 217 2.03 -11.42 -18.03
CA LYS A 217 3.25 -10.68 -18.42
C LYS A 217 3.63 -9.68 -17.33
N MET A 218 4.91 -9.37 -17.24
CA MET A 218 5.42 -8.33 -16.35
C MET A 218 5.97 -7.16 -17.13
N THR A 219 5.76 -5.96 -16.62
CA THR A 219 6.38 -4.72 -17.08
C THR A 219 6.97 -3.96 -15.93
N TYR A 220 7.74 -2.92 -16.22
CA TYR A 220 8.47 -2.15 -15.23
C TYR A 220 8.09 -0.67 -15.29
N GLY A 221 8.10 -0.01 -14.15
CA GLY A 221 7.73 1.40 -14.03
C GLY A 221 8.52 2.35 -14.93
N TYR A 222 9.79 2.05 -15.23
CA TYR A 222 10.58 2.87 -16.17
C TYR A 222 10.08 2.75 -17.62
N ILE A 223 9.62 1.57 -18.04
CA ILE A 223 9.02 1.36 -19.37
C ILE A 223 7.70 2.11 -19.47
N THR A 224 6.86 2.00 -18.44
CA THR A 224 5.59 2.72 -18.35
C THR A 224 5.82 4.23 -18.38
N LYS A 225 6.78 4.74 -17.60
CA LYS A 225 7.17 6.16 -17.61
C LYS A 225 7.62 6.64 -18.99
N TYR A 226 8.46 5.87 -19.68
CA TYR A 226 8.90 6.19 -21.02
C TYR A 226 7.71 6.28 -22.00
N LYS A 227 6.85 5.27 -22.03
CA LYS A 227 5.65 5.25 -22.89
C LYS A 227 4.73 6.44 -22.61
N ARG A 228 4.50 6.75 -21.34
CA ARG A 228 3.66 7.87 -20.90
C ARG A 228 4.23 9.23 -21.34
N ILE A 229 5.52 9.47 -21.14
CA ILE A 229 6.19 10.71 -21.57
C ILE A 229 6.16 10.85 -23.11
N LYS A 230 6.44 9.76 -23.83
CA LYS A 230 6.37 9.75 -25.31
C LYS A 230 4.97 10.07 -25.83
N ALA A 231 3.92 9.67 -25.10
CA ALA A 231 2.53 9.97 -25.43
C ALA A 231 2.05 11.35 -24.93
N GLY A 232 2.89 12.15 -24.26
CA GLY A 232 2.51 13.46 -23.73
C GLY A 232 1.49 13.42 -22.58
N LEU A 233 1.32 12.27 -21.90
CA LEU A 233 0.28 12.06 -20.90
C LEU A 233 0.74 12.45 -19.49
N PRO A 234 -0.16 13.01 -18.65
CA PRO A 234 0.14 13.34 -17.25
C PRO A 234 0.38 12.10 -16.40
N LYS A 235 0.99 12.28 -15.21
CA LYS A 235 1.23 11.19 -14.28
C LYS A 235 -0.01 10.91 -13.42
N ALA A 236 -0.67 9.77 -13.68
CA ALA A 236 -1.74 9.23 -12.85
C ALA A 236 -1.72 7.70 -12.91
N HIS A 237 -2.23 7.02 -11.88
CA HIS A 237 -2.20 5.55 -11.83
C HIS A 237 -3.00 4.89 -12.96
N HIS A 238 -4.18 5.41 -13.28
CA HIS A 238 -5.00 4.93 -14.39
C HIS A 238 -4.36 5.18 -15.76
N ILE A 239 -3.61 6.28 -15.91
CA ILE A 239 -2.87 6.59 -17.14
C ILE A 239 -1.66 5.66 -17.28
N ASP A 240 -0.94 5.40 -16.20
CA ASP A 240 0.17 4.44 -16.20
C ASP A 240 -0.36 3.04 -16.57
N ALA A 241 -1.51 2.61 -16.02
CA ALA A 241 -2.17 1.36 -16.40
C ALA A 241 -2.53 1.32 -17.90
N LYS A 242 -3.06 2.44 -18.46
CA LYS A 242 -3.32 2.58 -19.90
C LYS A 242 -2.06 2.43 -20.74
N CYS A 243 -0.97 3.06 -20.33
CA CYS A 243 0.33 2.95 -21.03
C CYS A 243 0.90 1.52 -21.03
N ILE A 244 0.62 0.74 -20.00
CA ILE A 244 1.04 -0.67 -19.88
C ILE A 244 0.39 -1.53 -20.96
N THR A 245 -0.89 -1.32 -21.23
CA THR A 245 -1.63 -2.10 -22.25
C THR A 245 -1.18 -1.84 -23.69
N GLY A 246 -0.41 -0.79 -23.94
CA GLY A 246 0.01 -0.37 -25.28
C GLY A 246 -0.97 0.56 -25.99
N PHE A 247 -2.12 0.83 -25.40
CA PHE A 247 -3.18 1.69 -25.98
C PHE A 247 -3.11 3.13 -25.48
N ALA A 248 -1.91 3.67 -25.24
CA ALA A 248 -1.71 5.02 -24.68
C ALA A 248 -2.41 6.11 -25.49
N THR A 249 -2.46 5.97 -26.84
CA THR A 249 -3.02 6.95 -27.78
C THR A 249 -4.52 6.75 -28.04
N VAL A 250 -5.12 5.64 -27.59
CA VAL A 250 -6.55 5.41 -27.79
C VAL A 250 -7.35 6.37 -26.91
N PRO A 251 -8.34 7.11 -27.45
CA PRO A 251 -9.21 7.92 -26.63
C PRO A 251 -9.87 7.09 -25.55
N SER A 252 -9.79 7.54 -24.30
CA SER A 252 -10.52 6.93 -23.21
C SER A 252 -11.90 7.57 -23.10
N ILE A 253 -12.93 6.78 -22.79
CA ILE A 253 -14.15 7.31 -22.20
C ILE A 253 -13.68 7.92 -20.86
N ASP A 254 -13.89 9.22 -20.69
CA ASP A 254 -13.21 10.05 -19.66
C ASP A 254 -13.61 9.75 -18.21
N GLN A 255 -14.16 8.59 -17.92
CA GLN A 255 -14.55 8.24 -16.56
C GLN A 255 -13.69 7.12 -15.98
N THR A 256 -12.84 7.47 -15.03
CA THR A 256 -12.15 6.51 -14.19
C THR A 256 -13.02 6.17 -12.99
N VAL A 257 -13.31 4.89 -12.80
CA VAL A 257 -14.08 4.40 -11.65
C VAL A 257 -13.15 4.20 -10.46
N VAL A 258 -13.44 4.86 -9.34
CA VAL A 258 -12.71 4.61 -8.08
C VAL A 258 -13.51 3.66 -7.20
N LYS A 259 -12.91 2.51 -6.89
CA LYS A 259 -13.47 1.48 -6.00
C LYS A 259 -12.70 1.45 -4.70
N VAL A 260 -13.34 1.83 -3.60
CA VAL A 260 -12.74 1.78 -2.26
C VAL A 260 -13.21 0.54 -1.51
N LYS A 261 -12.29 -0.35 -1.17
CA LYS A 261 -12.62 -1.55 -0.39
C LYS A 261 -12.86 -1.23 1.08
N MET A 262 -14.06 -1.55 1.55
CA MET A 262 -14.48 -1.35 2.92
C MET A 262 -14.47 -2.67 3.72
N ARG A 263 -14.63 -2.57 5.03
CA ARG A 263 -14.73 -3.75 5.90
C ARG A 263 -16.15 -4.28 5.92
N ARG A 264 -16.36 -5.48 5.38
CA ARG A 264 -17.69 -6.13 5.30
C ARG A 264 -18.32 -6.43 6.68
N HIS A 265 -17.52 -6.79 7.69
CA HIS A 265 -18.03 -7.15 9.01
C HIS A 265 -17.74 -6.06 10.04
N ASN A 266 -18.81 -5.54 10.61
CA ASN A 266 -18.74 -4.59 11.71
C ASN A 266 -18.68 -5.31 13.07
N ARG A 267 -17.82 -6.36 13.18
CA ARG A 267 -17.56 -6.99 14.47
C ARG A 267 -16.94 -5.92 15.36
N GLN A 268 -17.70 -5.43 16.32
CA GLN A 268 -17.15 -4.50 17.30
C GLN A 268 -15.96 -5.16 17.97
N LEU A 269 -14.84 -4.47 18.03
CA LEU A 269 -13.77 -4.81 18.95
C LEU A 269 -14.40 -4.84 20.33
N HIS A 270 -14.13 -5.90 21.11
CA HIS A 270 -14.59 -6.00 22.50
C HIS A 270 -13.98 -4.85 23.31
N ARG A 271 -14.52 -3.68 23.13
CA ARG A 271 -14.29 -2.55 24.02
C ARG A 271 -15.09 -2.87 25.29
N ALA A 272 -14.40 -3.04 26.41
CA ALA A 272 -15.10 -3.07 27.69
C ALA A 272 -15.74 -1.68 27.89
N MET A 273 -17.00 -1.55 27.55
CA MET A 273 -17.78 -0.37 27.90
C MET A 273 -18.41 -0.65 29.25
N PHE A 274 -17.97 0.11 30.25
CA PHE A 274 -18.58 0.13 31.54
C PHE A 274 -19.82 1.02 31.48
N SER A 275 -20.98 0.47 31.77
CA SER A 275 -22.21 1.22 31.93
C SER A 275 -22.79 0.84 33.30
N LYS A 276 -23.00 1.81 34.18
CA LYS A 276 -23.59 1.60 35.54
C LYS A 276 -22.87 0.48 36.34
N GLY A 277 -21.52 0.47 36.33
CA GLY A 277 -20.73 -0.49 37.10
C GLY A 277 -20.62 -1.90 36.48
N HIS A 278 -21.30 -2.18 35.39
CA HIS A 278 -21.29 -3.50 34.72
C HIS A 278 -20.65 -3.46 33.35
N ILE A 279 -20.03 -4.58 32.92
CA ILE A 279 -19.51 -4.77 31.56
C ILE A 279 -20.69 -5.00 30.62
N ARG A 280 -20.99 -4.01 29.77
CA ARG A 280 -21.97 -4.18 28.71
C ARG A 280 -21.43 -5.13 27.65
N LYS A 281 -22.13 -6.25 27.40
CA LYS A 281 -21.85 -7.08 26.22
C LYS A 281 -22.09 -6.24 24.96
N ALA A 282 -21.05 -6.10 24.10
CA ALA A 282 -21.24 -5.48 22.81
C ALA A 282 -22.20 -6.37 21.98
N ALA A 283 -23.36 -5.83 21.63
CA ALA A 283 -24.28 -6.51 20.71
C ALA A 283 -23.57 -6.63 19.33
N SER A 284 -23.45 -7.84 18.82
CA SER A 284 -23.04 -8.06 17.43
C SER A 284 -24.30 -8.11 16.59
N LEU A 285 -24.44 -7.18 15.65
CA LEU A 285 -25.51 -7.24 14.66
C LEU A 285 -25.26 -8.38 13.67
N PRO A 286 -26.32 -9.08 13.21
CA PRO A 286 -26.21 -10.04 12.12
C PRO A 286 -25.68 -9.40 10.84
N THR A 287 -25.15 -10.22 9.94
CA THR A 287 -24.60 -9.75 8.66
C THR A 287 -25.68 -9.08 7.80
N VAL A 288 -26.89 -9.58 7.89
CA VAL A 288 -28.09 -9.03 7.21
C VAL A 288 -29.06 -8.52 8.26
N VAL A 289 -29.59 -7.31 8.08
CA VAL A 289 -30.58 -6.67 8.95
C VAL A 289 -31.67 -6.11 8.06
N PHE A 290 -32.91 -6.59 8.21
CA PHE A 290 -34.03 -6.21 7.36
C PHE A 290 -33.75 -6.34 5.86
N GLY A 291 -33.05 -7.40 5.44
CA GLY A 291 -32.66 -7.64 4.05
C GLY A 291 -31.40 -6.91 3.56
N PHE A 292 -30.84 -5.99 4.35
CA PHE A 292 -29.70 -5.16 3.94
C PHE A 292 -28.38 -5.55 4.61
N GLN A 293 -27.29 -5.40 3.87
CA GLN A 293 -25.92 -5.56 4.33
C GLN A 293 -25.21 -4.20 4.47
N LEU A 294 -24.06 -4.17 5.14
CA LEU A 294 -23.22 -2.97 5.15
C LEU A 294 -22.69 -2.71 3.75
N TYR A 295 -22.73 -1.43 3.38
CA TYR A 295 -22.31 -0.90 2.08
C TYR A 295 -23.15 -1.34 0.89
N ASP A 296 -24.35 -1.86 1.12
CA ASP A 296 -25.30 -2.03 0.02
C ASP A 296 -25.61 -0.68 -0.62
N HIS A 297 -25.74 -0.70 -1.93
CA HIS A 297 -26.13 0.45 -2.73
C HIS A 297 -27.65 0.54 -2.73
N VAL A 298 -28.17 1.66 -2.28
CA VAL A 298 -29.60 1.89 -2.12
C VAL A 298 -30.02 3.22 -2.71
N LEU A 299 -31.28 3.27 -3.13
CA LEU A 299 -31.95 4.49 -3.58
C LEU A 299 -32.86 5.01 -2.47
N PHE A 300 -32.79 6.31 -2.21
CA PHE A 300 -33.70 7.04 -1.37
C PHE A 300 -33.93 8.43 -1.97
N ASP A 301 -35.18 8.79 -2.19
CA ASP A 301 -35.61 10.09 -2.75
C ASP A 301 -34.83 10.47 -4.02
N ASN A 302 -34.78 9.53 -4.98
CA ASN A 302 -34.04 9.62 -6.25
C ASN A 302 -32.53 9.87 -6.13
N HIS A 303 -31.94 9.73 -4.91
CA HIS A 303 -30.52 9.86 -4.68
C HIS A 303 -29.89 8.53 -4.31
N HIS A 304 -28.63 8.35 -4.72
CA HIS A 304 -27.86 7.13 -4.49
C HIS A 304 -27.06 7.19 -3.19
N TYR A 305 -27.20 6.16 -2.35
CA TYR A 305 -26.53 6.05 -1.07
C TYR A 305 -25.91 4.67 -0.86
N TYR A 306 -24.93 4.61 0.05
CA TYR A 306 -24.42 3.38 0.63
C TYR A 306 -24.79 3.28 2.11
N ILE A 307 -25.12 2.07 2.58
CA ILE A 307 -25.45 1.81 3.98
C ILE A 307 -24.18 1.77 4.82
N LYS A 308 -23.89 2.82 5.58
CA LYS A 308 -22.71 2.92 6.47
C LYS A 308 -22.94 2.24 7.83
N GLY A 309 -24.16 2.20 8.30
CA GLY A 309 -24.53 1.61 9.58
C GLY A 309 -25.96 1.13 9.62
N ARG A 310 -26.21 0.09 10.40
CA ARG A 310 -27.54 -0.50 10.58
C ARG A 310 -27.85 -0.64 12.05
N ARG A 311 -29.08 -0.37 12.44
CA ARG A 311 -29.57 -0.51 13.82
C ARG A 311 -30.74 -1.51 13.84
N ASN A 312 -30.88 -2.24 14.94
CA ASN A 312 -32.01 -3.17 15.15
C ASN A 312 -33.37 -2.44 15.15
N SER A 313 -33.39 -1.13 15.45
CA SER A 313 -34.57 -0.27 15.36
C SER A 313 -35.07 -0.03 13.93
N GLY A 314 -34.31 -0.49 12.92
CA GLY A 314 -34.62 -0.24 11.51
C GLY A 314 -34.17 1.12 10.98
N ILE A 315 -33.48 1.91 11.78
CA ILE A 315 -32.87 3.16 11.32
C ILE A 315 -31.44 2.87 10.82
N PHE A 316 -31.16 3.26 9.59
CA PHE A 316 -29.88 3.06 8.92
C PHE A 316 -29.16 4.37 8.70
N ALA A 317 -27.86 4.38 8.93
CA ALA A 317 -27.00 5.49 8.57
C ALA A 317 -26.55 5.31 7.12
N LEU A 318 -26.82 6.31 6.28
CA LEU A 318 -26.52 6.37 4.86
C LEU A 318 -25.38 7.33 4.60
N VAL A 319 -24.63 7.08 3.55
CA VAL A 319 -23.62 8.00 2.99
C VAL A 319 -23.89 8.13 1.51
N SER A 320 -23.93 9.36 0.97
CA SER A 320 -24.12 9.56 -0.47
C SER A 320 -22.96 8.94 -1.25
N VAL A 321 -23.21 8.54 -2.50
CA VAL A 321 -22.18 7.99 -3.40
C VAL A 321 -21.01 8.95 -3.55
N GLU A 322 -21.27 10.25 -3.51
CA GLU A 322 -20.28 11.32 -3.56
C GLU A 322 -19.53 11.53 -2.23
N GLY A 323 -19.93 10.84 -1.16
CA GLY A 323 -19.32 10.94 0.17
C GLY A 323 -19.63 12.23 0.94
N LEU A 324 -20.45 13.11 0.39
CA LEU A 324 -20.67 14.47 0.88
C LEU A 324 -21.77 14.57 1.93
N LYS A 325 -22.75 13.67 1.92
CA LYS A 325 -23.89 13.71 2.84
C LYS A 325 -24.01 12.42 3.64
N ASN A 326 -24.16 12.56 4.98
CA ASN A 326 -24.53 11.47 5.86
C ASN A 326 -25.98 11.72 6.32
N GLU A 327 -26.83 10.73 6.15
CA GLU A 327 -28.24 10.80 6.55
C GLU A 327 -28.65 9.57 7.34
N GLU A 328 -29.66 9.70 8.18
CA GLU A 328 -30.28 8.56 8.85
C GLU A 328 -31.71 8.40 8.37
N ARG A 329 -32.04 7.21 7.87
CA ARG A 329 -33.36 6.89 7.34
C ARG A 329 -33.81 5.51 7.78
N THR A 330 -35.13 5.32 7.83
CA THR A 330 -35.71 3.99 8.07
C THR A 330 -35.52 3.09 6.85
N TYR A 331 -35.23 1.82 7.08
CA TYR A 331 -35.03 0.83 6.01
C TYR A 331 -36.25 0.70 5.09
N LYS A 332 -37.48 0.96 5.62
CA LYS A 332 -38.73 0.88 4.83
C LYS A 332 -38.79 1.85 3.65
N LYS A 333 -38.01 2.95 3.71
CA LYS A 333 -37.96 3.98 2.66
C LYS A 333 -36.81 3.74 1.68
N LEU A 334 -36.04 2.65 1.83
CA LEU A 334 -34.86 2.37 1.02
C LEU A 334 -35.19 1.30 -0.01
N THR A 335 -34.80 1.55 -1.25
CA THR A 335 -34.84 0.55 -2.32
C THR A 335 -33.43 -0.01 -2.51
N LEU A 336 -33.27 -1.33 -2.37
CA LEU A 336 -31.99 -2.00 -2.61
C LEU A 336 -31.72 -2.04 -4.11
N LEU A 337 -30.62 -1.45 -4.55
CA LEU A 337 -30.17 -1.48 -5.95
C LEU A 337 -29.15 -2.60 -6.20
N ALA A 338 -28.17 -2.73 -5.32
CA ALA A 338 -27.13 -3.75 -5.47
C ALA A 338 -26.41 -4.09 -4.16
N HIS A 339 -25.94 -5.33 -4.07
CA HIS A 339 -24.98 -5.76 -3.05
C HIS A 339 -23.56 -5.49 -3.55
N THR A 340 -22.86 -4.56 -2.94
CA THR A 340 -21.54 -4.09 -3.41
C THR A 340 -20.35 -4.94 -2.94
N ASN A 341 -20.57 -6.02 -2.20
CA ASN A 341 -19.52 -6.81 -1.58
C ASN A 341 -18.51 -5.97 -0.76
N ALA A 342 -19.01 -4.88 -0.15
CA ALA A 342 -18.25 -3.89 0.62
C ALA A 342 -17.24 -3.07 -0.23
N TYR A 343 -17.56 -2.80 -1.50
CA TYR A 343 -16.93 -1.73 -2.27
C TYR A 343 -17.83 -0.49 -2.28
N LEU A 344 -17.22 0.68 -2.07
CA LEU A 344 -17.81 1.96 -2.41
C LEU A 344 -17.26 2.35 -3.78
N THR A 345 -18.13 2.63 -4.71
CA THR A 345 -17.76 2.97 -6.09
C THR A 345 -18.17 4.40 -6.37
N ASN A 346 -17.20 5.23 -6.71
CA ASN A 346 -17.40 6.60 -7.14
C ASN A 346 -16.94 6.71 -8.60
N ARG A 347 -17.65 7.52 -9.40
CA ARG A 347 -17.20 7.87 -10.75
C ARG A 347 -16.60 9.27 -10.69
N TYR A 348 -15.37 9.42 -11.13
CA TYR A 348 -14.79 10.74 -11.38
C TYR A 348 -14.98 11.08 -12.85
N VAL A 349 -15.52 12.26 -13.09
CA VAL A 349 -15.64 12.87 -14.41
C VAL A 349 -14.29 13.47 -14.82
#